data_52d793115be311d1a7b7bd3938e8cbd4
#
_entry.id   52d793115be311d1a7b7bd3938e8cbd4
#
_cell.length_a   1.000
_cell.length_b   1.000
_cell.length_c   1.000
_cell.angle_alpha   90.00
_cell.angle_beta   90.00
_cell.angle_gamma   90.00
#
_symmetry.space_group_name_H-M   'P 1'
#
loop_
_entity.id
_entity.type
_entity.pdbx_description
1 polymer ?
#
loop_
_entity_poly.entity_id
_entity_poly.type
_entity_poly.pdbx_seq_one_letter_code
_entity_poly.pdbx_strand_id
1 'polypeptide(L)'
;MEYKYISGNALALPEKTGWDDGMLLQDIYPDSSFVSGSKNPQSMRMKPVIKNNFVYAKYIFEDRFAGGPGLVHGGILSAALDDLMGYATVIHNRMCVTANLEVNYIIPVPVEQEYELYAWVKDIDGKKITTESVIRTEENIHVESK
;
A
#
# COMPACT_ATOMS: atom_id res chain seq x y z
N MET A 1 7.09 6.47 -17.51
CA MET A 1 8.12 6.90 -16.54
C MET A 1 8.42 5.74 -15.62
N GLU A 2 9.65 5.34 -15.55
CA GLU A 2 10.07 4.27 -14.66
C GLU A 2 10.36 4.86 -13.28
N TYR A 3 9.65 4.42 -12.27
CA TYR A 3 9.84 4.94 -10.92
C TYR A 3 11.05 4.28 -10.28
N LYS A 4 11.91 5.11 -9.74
CA LYS A 4 13.17 4.68 -9.11
C LYS A 4 12.97 3.62 -8.02
N TYR A 5 11.83 3.63 -7.33
CA TYR A 5 11.50 2.68 -6.28
C TYR A 5 10.87 1.39 -6.81
N ILE A 6 10.35 1.40 -8.01
CA ILE A 6 9.66 0.26 -8.63
C ILE A 6 10.58 -0.44 -9.64
N SER A 7 11.56 0.28 -10.18
CA SER A 7 12.52 -0.26 -11.12
C SER A 7 13.64 -0.98 -10.39
N GLY A 8 13.47 -2.20 -10.13
CA GLY A 8 14.59 -3.13 -10.07
C GLY A 8 15.20 -3.46 -8.72
N ASN A 9 14.96 -2.75 -7.64
CA ASN A 9 15.59 -3.07 -6.36
C ASN A 9 14.68 -3.75 -5.35
N ALA A 10 13.38 -3.66 -5.54
CA ALA A 10 12.42 -4.25 -4.63
C ALA A 10 12.35 -5.76 -4.74
N LEU A 11 12.89 -6.30 -5.80
CA LEU A 11 12.43 -7.58 -6.27
C LEU A 11 13.49 -8.64 -6.41
N ALA A 12 14.59 -8.46 -5.76
CA ALA A 12 15.32 -9.63 -5.30
C ALA A 12 14.47 -10.36 -4.25
N LEU A 13 13.19 -10.57 -4.58
CA LEU A 13 12.32 -11.35 -3.73
C LEU A 13 12.70 -12.80 -3.91
N PRO A 14 13.06 -13.43 -2.80
CA PRO A 14 13.28 -14.84 -2.84
C PRO A 14 11.94 -15.49 -3.20
N GLU A 15 11.97 -16.29 -4.22
CA GLU A 15 10.99 -17.30 -4.55
C GLU A 15 9.55 -16.82 -4.84
N LYS A 16 9.00 -17.45 -5.84
CA LYS A 16 7.60 -17.41 -6.20
C LYS A 16 6.73 -17.52 -4.96
N THR A 17 6.00 -16.49 -4.64
CA THR A 17 5.18 -16.43 -3.43
C THR A 17 3.98 -17.38 -3.43
N GLY A 18 3.71 -18.08 -4.53
CA GLY A 18 2.50 -18.88 -4.69
C GLY A 18 1.25 -18.07 -5.00
N TRP A 19 1.37 -16.74 -5.12
CA TRP A 19 0.28 -15.84 -5.44
C TRP A 19 0.39 -15.39 -6.89
N ASP A 20 -0.73 -15.42 -7.61
CA ASP A 20 -0.78 -15.05 -9.02
C ASP A 20 -1.19 -13.58 -9.19
N ASP A 21 -0.74 -12.96 -10.28
CA ASP A 21 -1.14 -11.61 -10.66
C ASP A 21 -2.67 -11.49 -10.74
N GLY A 22 -3.20 -10.41 -10.20
CA GLY A 22 -4.63 -10.14 -10.16
C GLY A 22 -5.37 -10.78 -8.99
N MET A 23 -4.73 -11.61 -8.18
CA MET A 23 -5.38 -12.14 -6.97
C MET A 23 -5.74 -11.01 -6.02
N LEU A 24 -6.98 -11.02 -5.55
CA LEU A 24 -7.51 -10.05 -4.62
C LEU A 24 -7.06 -10.39 -3.19
N LEU A 25 -6.46 -9.43 -2.52
CA LEU A 25 -5.86 -9.64 -1.20
C LEU A 25 -6.79 -9.31 -0.02
N GLN A 26 -7.89 -8.59 -0.26
CA GLN A 26 -8.79 -8.14 0.80
C GLN A 26 -9.38 -9.27 1.66
N ASP A 27 -9.47 -10.49 1.14
CA ASP A 27 -10.05 -11.62 1.86
C ASP A 27 -9.07 -12.26 2.87
N ILE A 28 -7.83 -11.82 2.88
CA ILE A 28 -6.79 -12.33 3.81
C ILE A 28 -6.96 -11.70 5.19
N TYR A 29 -7.30 -10.41 5.24
CA TYR A 29 -7.55 -9.70 6.48
C TYR A 29 -9.00 -9.80 6.92
N PRO A 30 -9.28 -9.57 8.21
CA PRO A 30 -10.65 -9.54 8.70
C PRO A 30 -11.51 -8.56 7.92
N ASP A 31 -12.74 -8.94 7.64
CA ASP A 31 -13.76 -8.09 7.00
C ASP A 31 -13.94 -6.72 7.68
N SER A 32 -13.49 -6.59 8.92
CA SER A 32 -13.56 -5.38 9.73
C SER A 32 -12.41 -4.41 9.54
N SER A 33 -11.40 -4.72 8.70
CA SER A 33 -10.28 -3.80 8.43
C SER A 33 -10.77 -2.41 8.04
N PHE A 34 -10.14 -1.37 8.60
CA PHE A 34 -10.47 0.01 8.26
C PHE A 34 -10.11 0.37 6.81
N VAL A 35 -9.03 -0.17 6.27
CA VAL A 35 -8.58 0.16 4.90
C VAL A 35 -9.23 -0.74 3.86
N SER A 36 -9.15 -2.04 4.03
CA SER A 36 -9.55 -3.03 3.02
C SER A 36 -10.74 -3.91 3.42
N GLY A 37 -11.31 -3.72 4.60
CA GLY A 37 -12.41 -4.53 5.11
C GLY A 37 -13.68 -4.40 4.27
N SER A 38 -14.23 -5.53 3.86
CA SER A 38 -15.43 -5.57 3.00
C SER A 38 -16.73 -5.33 3.77
N LYS A 39 -16.76 -5.62 5.06
CA LYS A 39 -17.96 -5.51 5.92
C LYS A 39 -17.92 -4.34 6.89
N ASN A 40 -16.81 -3.64 7.03
CA ASN A 40 -16.75 -2.45 7.86
C ASN A 40 -17.39 -1.26 7.11
N PRO A 41 -18.49 -0.68 7.61
CA PRO A 41 -19.16 0.43 6.93
C PRO A 41 -18.30 1.69 6.86
N GLN A 42 -17.28 1.82 7.72
CA GLN A 42 -16.34 2.94 7.73
C GLN A 42 -15.07 2.66 6.91
N SER A 43 -14.94 1.47 6.34
CA SER A 43 -13.76 1.09 5.56
C SER A 43 -13.55 2.00 4.37
N MET A 44 -12.29 2.22 4.05
CA MET A 44 -11.89 2.84 2.79
C MET A 44 -12.25 1.97 1.57
N ARG A 45 -12.52 0.68 1.79
CA ARG A 45 -12.86 -0.31 0.75
C ARG A 45 -11.81 -0.42 -0.36
N MET A 46 -10.56 -0.24 0.01
CA MET A 46 -9.45 -0.47 -0.91
C MET A 46 -9.39 -1.95 -1.28
N LYS A 47 -9.10 -2.24 -2.55
CA LYS A 47 -9.05 -3.60 -3.08
C LYS A 47 -7.65 -3.89 -3.63
N PRO A 48 -6.69 -4.19 -2.75
CA PRO A 48 -5.35 -4.52 -3.18
C PRO A 48 -5.31 -5.86 -3.92
N VAL A 49 -4.51 -5.91 -4.96
CA VAL A 49 -4.25 -7.09 -5.77
C VAL A 49 -2.75 -7.31 -5.90
N ILE A 50 -2.36 -8.48 -6.39
CA ILE A 50 -0.97 -8.74 -6.76
C ILE A 50 -0.74 -8.31 -8.20
N LYS A 51 0.35 -7.59 -8.43
CA LYS A 51 0.82 -7.17 -9.76
C LYS A 51 2.35 -7.26 -9.79
N ASN A 52 2.88 -8.19 -10.56
CA ASN A 52 4.34 -8.43 -10.68
C ASN A 52 5.06 -8.56 -9.31
N ASN A 53 4.49 -9.33 -8.39
CA ASN A 53 4.93 -9.51 -7.00
C ASN A 53 4.85 -8.25 -6.11
N PHE A 54 4.29 -7.16 -6.60
CA PHE A 54 3.89 -6.03 -5.77
C PHE A 54 2.47 -6.23 -5.23
N VAL A 55 2.21 -5.66 -4.07
CA VAL A 55 0.85 -5.31 -3.68
C VAL A 55 0.49 -4.01 -4.39
N TYR A 56 -0.62 -3.99 -5.06
CA TYR A 56 -1.05 -2.89 -5.91
C TYR A 56 -2.52 -2.55 -5.68
N ALA A 57 -2.83 -1.27 -5.68
CA ALA A 57 -4.20 -0.78 -5.72
C ALA A 57 -4.29 0.47 -6.58
N LYS A 58 -5.39 0.59 -7.33
CA LYS A 58 -5.88 1.88 -7.83
C LYS A 58 -6.92 2.38 -6.85
N TYR A 59 -6.83 3.65 -6.47
CA TYR A 59 -7.73 4.17 -5.46
C TYR A 59 -8.03 5.67 -5.67
N ILE A 60 -9.29 6.02 -5.42
CA ILE A 60 -9.75 7.40 -5.36
C ILE A 60 -10.04 7.70 -3.89
N PHE A 61 -9.28 8.63 -3.32
CA PHE A 61 -9.57 9.10 -1.96
C PHE A 61 -10.76 10.05 -2.01
N GLU A 62 -11.89 9.61 -1.48
CA GLU A 62 -13.12 10.39 -1.41
C GLU A 62 -12.97 11.64 -0.53
N ASP A 63 -13.79 12.66 -0.77
CA ASP A 63 -13.78 13.92 -0.01
C ASP A 63 -13.95 13.72 1.51
N ARG A 64 -14.63 12.67 1.95
CA ARG A 64 -14.76 12.30 3.37
C ARG A 64 -13.42 12.02 4.07
N PHE A 65 -12.36 11.82 3.31
CA PHE A 65 -11.00 11.61 3.82
C PHE A 65 -10.15 12.88 3.82
N ALA A 66 -10.75 14.04 3.56
CA ALA A 66 -10.03 15.30 3.57
C ALA A 66 -9.54 15.67 4.97
N GLY A 67 -8.31 16.19 5.05
CA GLY A 67 -7.75 16.82 6.24
C GLY A 67 -7.84 18.35 6.13
N GLY A 68 -7.20 18.91 5.11
CA GLY A 68 -7.39 20.27 4.69
C GLY A 68 -8.37 20.38 3.51
N PRO A 69 -8.78 21.57 3.10
CA PRO A 69 -9.71 21.72 1.98
C PRO A 69 -9.18 21.05 0.70
N GLY A 70 -9.90 20.06 0.20
CA GLY A 70 -9.59 19.37 -1.04
C GLY A 70 -8.34 18.47 -1.02
N LEU A 71 -7.73 18.25 0.14
CA LEU A 71 -6.54 17.44 0.29
C LEU A 71 -6.78 16.27 1.25
N VAL A 72 -6.29 15.09 0.90
CA VAL A 72 -6.39 13.91 1.74
C VAL A 72 -5.62 14.10 3.05
N HIS A 73 -6.24 13.70 4.16
CA HIS A 73 -5.61 13.73 5.48
C HIS A 73 -4.37 12.82 5.49
N GLY A 74 -3.24 13.31 6.01
CA GLY A 74 -1.98 12.56 6.09
C GLY A 74 -2.11 11.22 6.81
N GLY A 75 -2.90 11.16 7.89
CA GLY A 75 -3.18 9.92 8.59
C GLY A 75 -3.92 8.88 7.75
N ILE A 76 -4.78 9.29 6.84
CA ILE A 76 -5.47 8.41 5.89
C ILE A 76 -4.47 7.83 4.88
N LEU A 77 -3.58 8.66 4.36
CA LEU A 77 -2.50 8.22 3.47
C LEU A 77 -1.58 7.21 4.15
N SER A 78 -1.21 7.49 5.40
CA SER A 78 -0.40 6.57 6.22
C SER A 78 -1.11 5.25 6.47
N ALA A 79 -2.40 5.27 6.80
CA ALA A 79 -3.19 4.06 7.02
C ALA A 79 -3.27 3.20 5.75
N ALA A 80 -3.48 3.81 4.59
CA ALA A 80 -3.50 3.12 3.31
C ALA A 80 -2.17 2.42 3.02
N LEU A 81 -1.06 3.10 3.22
CA LEU A 81 0.27 2.55 2.95
C LEU A 81 0.65 1.47 3.96
N ASP A 82 0.32 1.65 5.23
CA ASP A 82 0.55 0.64 6.27
C ASP A 82 -0.19 -0.67 5.98
N ASP A 83 -1.45 -0.60 5.59
CA ASP A 83 -2.26 -1.77 5.22
C ASP A 83 -1.66 -2.51 4.01
N LEU A 84 -1.26 -1.78 2.97
CA LEU A 84 -0.63 -2.38 1.79
C LEU A 84 0.71 -3.03 2.11
N MET A 85 1.52 -2.42 2.98
CA MET A 85 2.78 -3.00 3.43
C MET A 85 2.55 -4.27 4.27
N GLY A 86 1.48 -4.32 5.04
CA GLY A 86 1.03 -5.54 5.73
C GLY A 86 0.75 -6.67 4.74
N TYR A 87 -0.01 -6.43 3.68
CA TYR A 87 -0.23 -7.41 2.63
C TYR A 87 1.07 -7.85 1.95
N ALA A 88 2.02 -6.92 1.76
CA ALA A 88 3.32 -7.27 1.20
C ALA A 88 4.07 -8.31 2.03
N THR A 89 3.93 -8.30 3.36
CA THR A 89 4.52 -9.35 4.20
C THR A 89 3.78 -10.67 4.07
N VAL A 90 2.45 -10.63 3.93
CA VAL A 90 1.61 -11.84 3.81
C VAL A 90 1.90 -12.62 2.53
N ILE A 91 2.09 -11.95 1.40
CA ILE A 91 2.43 -12.65 0.15
C ILE A 91 3.79 -13.35 0.20
N HIS A 92 4.62 -13.05 1.21
CA HIS A 92 5.86 -13.76 1.55
C HIS A 92 5.68 -14.78 2.68
N ASN A 93 4.43 -15.17 2.97
CA ASN A 93 4.09 -16.11 4.05
C ASN A 93 4.53 -15.61 5.45
N ARG A 94 4.50 -14.30 5.67
CA ARG A 94 4.83 -13.68 6.94
C ARG A 94 3.64 -12.83 7.40
N MET A 95 3.20 -13.06 8.63
CA MET A 95 2.26 -12.17 9.30
C MET A 95 3.04 -11.31 10.30
N CYS A 96 2.94 -10.01 10.15
CA CYS A 96 3.68 -9.06 10.96
C CYS A 96 2.75 -8.00 11.54
N VAL A 97 3.21 -7.34 12.57
CA VAL A 97 2.62 -6.12 13.10
C VAL A 97 3.59 -4.97 12.86
N THR A 98 3.06 -3.80 12.62
CA THR A 98 3.87 -2.60 12.39
C THR A 98 4.58 -2.20 13.66
N ALA A 99 5.90 -2.17 13.62
CA ALA A 99 6.74 -1.74 14.72
C ALA A 99 7.24 -0.30 14.55
N ASN A 100 7.41 0.13 13.31
CA ASN A 100 7.81 1.48 12.95
C ASN A 100 7.20 1.83 11.59
N LEU A 101 6.77 3.06 11.42
CA LEU A 101 6.24 3.60 10.18
C LEU A 101 6.83 4.98 9.94
N GLU A 102 7.56 5.13 8.84
CA GLU A 102 8.08 6.41 8.38
C GLU A 102 7.36 6.79 7.08
N VAL A 103 6.84 8.00 7.02
CA VAL A 103 6.09 8.51 5.87
C VAL A 103 6.62 9.86 5.44
N ASN A 104 6.97 9.98 4.17
CA ASN A 104 7.36 11.22 3.52
C ASN A 104 6.25 11.71 2.60
N TYR A 105 5.67 12.85 2.92
CA TYR A 105 4.66 13.53 2.12
C TYR A 105 5.38 14.52 1.18
N ILE A 106 5.54 14.13 -0.08
CA ILE A 106 6.36 14.86 -1.07
C ILE A 106 5.52 15.89 -1.80
N ILE A 107 4.36 15.46 -2.29
CA ILE A 107 3.41 16.31 -3.03
C ILE A 107 2.05 16.12 -2.39
N PRO A 108 1.28 17.20 -2.14
CA PRO A 108 -0.10 17.09 -1.66
C PRO A 108 -0.93 16.12 -2.52
N VAL A 109 -1.85 15.42 -1.88
CA VAL A 109 -2.74 14.44 -2.53
C VAL A 109 -4.15 15.03 -2.56
N PRO A 110 -4.61 15.62 -3.67
CA PRO A 110 -5.99 16.03 -3.83
C PRO A 110 -6.97 14.87 -3.69
N VAL A 111 -8.13 15.12 -3.07
CA VAL A 111 -9.24 14.18 -3.05
C VAL A 111 -9.88 14.06 -4.43
N GLU A 112 -10.69 13.00 -4.65
CA GLU A 112 -11.46 12.77 -5.88
C GLU A 112 -10.60 12.61 -7.14
N GLN A 113 -9.33 12.24 -6.97
CA GLN A 113 -8.43 11.86 -8.06
C GLN A 113 -7.98 10.42 -7.89
N GLU A 114 -7.70 9.74 -9.00
CA GLU A 114 -7.18 8.37 -8.99
C GLU A 114 -5.69 8.36 -8.80
N TYR A 115 -5.24 7.48 -7.90
CA TYR A 115 -3.82 7.20 -7.63
C TYR A 115 -3.54 5.72 -7.76
N GLU A 116 -2.31 5.41 -8.07
CA GLU A 116 -1.75 4.07 -7.95
C GLU A 116 -0.95 3.96 -6.65
N LEU A 117 -1.20 2.88 -5.93
CA LEU A 117 -0.48 2.56 -4.70
C LEU A 117 0.25 1.24 -4.91
N TYR A 118 1.50 1.20 -4.47
CA TYR A 118 2.34 0.01 -4.51
C TYR A 118 2.98 -0.22 -3.15
N ALA A 119 3.11 -1.49 -2.77
CA ALA A 119 3.90 -1.90 -1.61
C ALA A 119 4.69 -3.17 -1.92
N TRP A 120 5.85 -3.31 -1.30
CA TRP A 120 6.72 -4.47 -1.48
C TRP A 120 7.60 -4.70 -0.25
N VAL A 121 8.11 -5.92 -0.13
CA VAL A 121 9.13 -6.24 0.85
C VAL A 121 10.49 -5.86 0.27
N LYS A 122 11.25 -5.07 1.00
CA LYS A 122 12.62 -4.67 0.65
C LYS A 122 13.65 -5.62 1.20
N ASP A 123 13.48 -6.06 2.46
CA ASP A 123 14.44 -6.89 3.14
C ASP A 123 13.78 -7.73 4.22
N ILE A 124 14.33 -8.91 4.46
CA ILE A 124 13.93 -9.83 5.53
C ILE A 124 15.18 -10.22 6.32
N ASP A 125 15.23 -9.80 7.56
CA ASP A 125 16.29 -10.16 8.52
C ASP A 125 15.67 -10.84 9.74
N GLY A 126 15.64 -12.17 9.71
CA GLY A 126 15.02 -12.97 10.75
C GLY A 126 13.53 -12.64 10.95
N LYS A 127 13.20 -12.05 12.08
CA LYS A 127 11.83 -11.61 12.40
C LYS A 127 11.52 -10.18 11.93
N LYS A 128 12.55 -9.41 11.56
CA LYS A 128 12.40 -8.05 11.07
C LYS A 128 12.18 -8.07 9.57
N ILE A 129 11.10 -7.45 9.12
CA ILE A 129 10.80 -7.25 7.72
C ILE A 129 10.76 -5.76 7.46
N THR A 130 11.50 -5.31 6.46
CA THR A 130 11.45 -3.95 5.97
C THR A 130 10.61 -3.93 4.70
N THR A 131 9.59 -3.11 4.69
CA THR A 131 8.70 -2.89 3.55
C THR A 131 8.84 -1.46 3.06
N GLU A 132 8.49 -1.22 1.81
CA GLU A 132 8.40 0.12 1.23
C GLU A 132 7.07 0.24 0.49
N SER A 133 6.56 1.46 0.38
CA SER A 133 5.35 1.73 -0.38
C SER A 133 5.33 3.15 -0.94
N VAL A 134 4.50 3.36 -1.98
CA VAL A 134 4.33 4.65 -2.63
C VAL A 134 2.88 4.90 -3.03
N ILE A 135 2.49 6.17 -3.02
CA ILE A 135 1.30 6.70 -3.70
C ILE A 135 1.78 7.56 -4.84
N ARG A 136 1.30 7.30 -6.04
CA ARG A 136 1.77 7.98 -7.24
C ARG A 136 0.67 8.27 -8.27
N THR A 137 0.95 9.20 -9.17
CA THR A 137 0.34 9.30 -10.50
C THR A 137 1.31 8.79 -11.56
N GLU A 138 0.96 8.85 -12.83
CA GLU A 138 1.91 8.51 -13.91
C GLU A 138 3.19 9.38 -13.88
N GLU A 139 3.05 10.62 -13.44
CA GLU A 139 4.13 11.61 -13.51
C GLU A 139 4.93 11.74 -12.21
N ASN A 140 4.28 11.55 -11.06
CA ASN A 140 4.87 11.93 -9.77
C ASN A 140 4.63 10.91 -8.66
N ILE A 141 5.61 10.78 -7.77
CA ILE A 141 5.42 10.17 -6.46
C ILE A 141 4.93 11.26 -5.50
N HIS A 142 3.79 11.04 -4.91
CA HIS A 142 3.17 11.94 -3.94
C HIS A 142 3.57 11.63 -2.51
N VAL A 143 3.58 10.36 -2.16
CA VAL A 143 3.91 9.87 -0.81
C VAL A 143 4.76 8.62 -0.93
N GLU A 144 5.74 8.51 -0.07
CA GLU A 144 6.50 7.27 0.11
C GLU A 144 6.56 6.89 1.58
N SER A 145 6.68 5.59 1.86
CA SER A 145 6.80 5.11 3.23
C SER A 145 7.65 3.86 3.36
N LYS A 146 8.08 3.64 4.58
CA LYS A 146 8.86 2.47 4.99
C LYS A 146 8.39 1.99 6.36
#